data_a74dde161a526d7d16e51a15cb359d8f
#
_entry.id   a74dde161a526d7d16e51a15cb359d8f
#
_cell.length_a   1.000
_cell.length_b   1.000
_cell.length_c   1.000
_cell.angle_alpha   90.00
_cell.angle_beta   90.00
_cell.angle_gamma   90.00
#
_symmetry.space_group_name_H-M   'P 1'
#
loop_
_entity.id
_entity.type
_entity.pdbx_description
1 polymer ?
#
loop_
_entity_poly.entity_id
_entity_poly.type
_entity_poly.pdbx_seq_one_letter_code
_entity_poly.pdbx_strand_id
1 'polypeptide(L)'
;MLYSTKGIVLRLVQYKDNSYIAEIYTQKFGKLSFSVHRPQSKKATIRNYHLMPFSLLDMQIEYKENRDIQKIREASLLPESYKVVDSPVKGLICQFMAEVVSKTLEHNNADDQLFDYFTSLVNTISTSESLGKFPLDFLLGYAQYLGIYPDDGESNEFIKMLSAEDKGVILLALEGNSALNRLQRRKTISILLKYYQYFLPSMSDIKSLDVITDILG
;
A
#
# COMPACT_ATOMS: atom_id res chain seq x y z
N MET A 1 -16.32 -13.87 -17.62
CA MET A 1 -16.91 -12.64 -18.20
C MET A 1 -15.85 -11.56 -18.28
N LEU A 2 -16.04 -10.54 -19.15
CA LEU A 2 -15.16 -9.38 -19.26
C LEU A 2 -15.73 -8.24 -18.40
N TYR A 3 -14.87 -7.60 -17.61
CA TYR A 3 -15.25 -6.50 -16.69
C TYR A 3 -14.26 -5.36 -16.79
N SER A 4 -14.76 -4.13 -16.77
CA SER A 4 -13.95 -2.92 -16.56
C SER A 4 -13.91 -2.62 -15.06
N THR A 5 -12.72 -2.39 -14.54
CA THR A 5 -12.49 -2.03 -13.13
C THR A 5 -11.19 -1.24 -13.02
N LYS A 6 -11.12 -0.36 -12.02
CA LYS A 6 -9.83 0.21 -11.61
C LYS A 6 -9.09 -0.77 -10.71
N GLY A 7 -7.77 -0.62 -10.61
CA GLY A 7 -6.94 -1.46 -9.75
C GLY A 7 -5.69 -0.75 -9.26
N ILE A 8 -5.20 -1.16 -8.10
CA ILE A 8 -3.97 -0.67 -7.47
C ILE A 8 -3.02 -1.84 -7.34
N VAL A 9 -1.83 -1.73 -7.93
CA VAL A 9 -0.81 -2.78 -7.92
C VAL A 9 -0.20 -2.89 -6.52
N LEU A 10 -0.28 -4.08 -5.91
CA LEU A 10 0.28 -4.33 -4.59
C LEU A 10 1.62 -5.07 -4.68
N ARG A 11 1.69 -6.09 -5.53
CA ARG A 11 2.87 -6.95 -5.59
C ARG A 11 3.04 -7.54 -6.97
N LEU A 12 4.31 -7.68 -7.38
CA LEU A 12 4.68 -8.42 -8.58
C LEU A 12 5.69 -9.51 -8.20
N VAL A 13 5.36 -10.76 -8.49
CA VAL A 13 6.21 -11.92 -8.19
C VAL A 13 6.54 -12.65 -9.48
N GLN A 14 7.82 -12.93 -9.70
CA GLN A 14 8.23 -13.77 -10.82
C GLN A 14 7.74 -15.20 -10.58
N TYR A 15 7.05 -15.77 -11.59
CA TYR A 15 6.48 -17.13 -11.52
C TYR A 15 7.24 -18.12 -12.40
N LYS A 16 7.59 -17.69 -13.63
CA LYS A 16 8.40 -18.45 -14.61
C LYS A 16 9.29 -17.46 -15.37
N ASP A 17 10.17 -17.95 -16.23
CA ASP A 17 11.15 -17.13 -16.97
C ASP A 17 10.57 -15.87 -17.61
N ASN A 18 9.35 -15.95 -18.17
CA ASN A 18 8.68 -14.85 -18.85
C ASN A 18 7.28 -14.52 -18.30
N SER A 19 6.94 -14.99 -17.11
CA SER A 19 5.63 -14.74 -16.50
C SER A 19 5.74 -14.33 -15.04
N TYR A 20 4.83 -13.43 -14.65
CA TYR A 20 4.70 -12.88 -13.32
C TYR A 20 3.28 -13.10 -12.81
N ILE A 21 3.13 -13.15 -11.50
CA ILE A 21 1.84 -12.99 -10.82
C ILE A 21 1.82 -11.59 -10.22
N ALA A 22 0.84 -10.79 -10.65
CA ALA A 22 0.57 -9.48 -10.10
C ALA A 22 -0.60 -9.58 -9.10
N GLU A 23 -0.39 -9.17 -7.86
CA GLU A 23 -1.47 -8.93 -6.90
C GLU A 23 -1.95 -7.50 -7.07
N ILE A 24 -3.25 -7.34 -7.33
CA ILE A 24 -3.87 -6.04 -7.59
C ILE A 24 -5.14 -5.93 -6.74
N TYR A 25 -5.26 -4.84 -5.98
CA TYR A 25 -6.50 -4.49 -5.32
C TYR A 25 -7.43 -3.82 -6.33
N THR A 26 -8.48 -4.52 -6.73
CA THR A 26 -9.45 -4.04 -7.71
C THR A 26 -10.65 -3.41 -7.01
N GLN A 27 -11.20 -2.34 -7.58
CA GLN A 27 -12.36 -1.65 -7.02
C GLN A 27 -13.58 -2.58 -6.93
N LYS A 28 -13.81 -3.42 -7.96
CA LYS A 28 -15.02 -4.27 -8.02
C LYS A 28 -14.92 -5.60 -7.30
N PHE A 29 -13.72 -6.16 -7.16
CA PHE A 29 -13.55 -7.55 -6.71
C PHE A 29 -12.55 -7.69 -5.55
N GLY A 30 -12.04 -6.58 -5.00
CA GLY A 30 -11.02 -6.62 -3.97
C GLY A 30 -9.66 -7.10 -4.47
N LYS A 31 -8.86 -7.70 -3.60
CA LYS A 31 -7.51 -8.19 -3.92
C LYS A 31 -7.58 -9.47 -4.75
N LEU A 32 -7.05 -9.41 -5.97
CA LEU A 32 -6.97 -10.52 -6.91
C LEU A 32 -5.54 -10.75 -7.41
N SER A 33 -5.25 -11.98 -7.79
CA SER A 33 -4.02 -12.36 -8.47
C SER A 33 -4.23 -12.45 -9.99
N PHE A 34 -3.29 -11.90 -10.76
CA PHE A 34 -3.34 -11.88 -12.21
C PHE A 34 -2.07 -12.47 -12.82
N SER A 35 -2.23 -13.32 -13.85
CA SER A 35 -1.10 -13.76 -14.65
C SER A 35 -0.74 -12.68 -15.67
N VAL A 36 0.51 -12.24 -15.65
CA VAL A 36 1.05 -11.21 -16.54
C VAL A 36 2.31 -11.76 -17.22
N HIS A 37 2.40 -11.59 -18.54
CA HIS A 37 3.60 -11.95 -19.29
C HIS A 37 4.51 -10.73 -19.46
N ARG A 38 5.82 -10.96 -19.42
CA ARG A 38 6.81 -9.92 -19.69
C ARG A 38 6.54 -9.31 -21.07
N PRO A 39 6.40 -7.99 -21.17
CA PRO A 39 6.16 -7.35 -22.46
C PRO A 39 7.35 -7.58 -23.39
N GLN A 40 7.14 -8.33 -24.48
CA GLN A 40 8.16 -8.64 -25.48
C GLN A 40 8.17 -7.66 -26.66
N SER A 41 7.22 -6.74 -26.74
CA SER A 41 7.10 -5.80 -27.84
C SER A 41 6.62 -4.41 -27.38
N LYS A 42 6.89 -3.39 -28.21
CA LYS A 42 6.37 -2.02 -28.02
C LYS A 42 4.83 -1.94 -28.08
N LYS A 43 4.17 -2.97 -28.60
CA LYS A 43 2.70 -3.09 -28.72
C LYS A 43 2.07 -3.87 -27.55
N ALA A 44 2.85 -4.26 -26.53
CA ALA A 44 2.32 -4.98 -25.38
C ALA A 44 1.29 -4.11 -24.65
N THR A 45 0.13 -4.69 -24.34
CA THR A 45 -1.00 -4.05 -23.66
C THR A 45 -0.66 -3.70 -22.20
N ILE A 46 0.29 -4.41 -21.59
CA ILE A 46 0.78 -4.17 -20.24
C ILE A 46 2.28 -3.95 -20.31
N ARG A 47 2.76 -2.85 -19.76
CA ARG A 47 4.18 -2.49 -19.69
C ARG A 47 4.68 -2.59 -18.27
N ASN A 48 6.01 -2.71 -18.07
CA ASN A 48 6.61 -2.84 -16.74
C ASN A 48 6.25 -1.68 -15.80
N TYR A 49 6.16 -0.45 -16.29
CA TYR A 49 5.80 0.69 -15.48
C TYR A 49 4.33 0.70 -15.03
N HIS A 50 3.42 -0.03 -15.71
CA HIS A 50 2.05 -0.24 -15.22
C HIS A 50 2.04 -1.08 -13.93
N LEU A 51 3.04 -1.93 -13.73
CA LEU A 51 3.12 -2.88 -12.63
C LEU A 51 4.02 -2.41 -11.48
N MET A 52 4.34 -1.12 -11.45
CA MET A 52 5.03 -0.53 -10.30
C MET A 52 4.12 -0.55 -9.07
N PRO A 53 4.70 -0.76 -7.87
CA PRO A 53 3.93 -0.76 -6.64
C PRO A 53 3.08 0.49 -6.47
N PHE A 54 1.84 0.31 -6.07
CA PHE A 54 0.82 1.35 -5.86
C PHE A 54 0.44 2.14 -7.12
N SER A 55 0.78 1.63 -8.32
CA SER A 55 0.28 2.19 -9.59
C SER A 55 -1.23 2.01 -9.69
N LEU A 56 -1.92 3.09 -10.04
CA LEU A 56 -3.36 3.11 -10.28
C LEU A 56 -3.64 2.85 -11.75
N LEU A 57 -4.42 1.81 -12.03
CA LEU A 57 -4.70 1.30 -13.37
C LEU A 57 -6.19 1.42 -13.70
N ASP A 58 -6.49 1.71 -14.95
CA ASP A 58 -7.77 1.39 -15.59
C ASP A 58 -7.61 0.08 -16.36
N MET A 59 -8.46 -0.92 -16.09
CA MET A 59 -8.26 -2.28 -16.55
C MET A 59 -9.51 -2.91 -17.14
N GLN A 60 -9.33 -3.73 -18.18
CA GLN A 60 -10.27 -4.74 -18.60
C GLN A 60 -9.76 -6.11 -18.19
N ILE A 61 -10.55 -6.83 -17.39
CA ILE A 61 -10.19 -8.12 -16.83
C ILE A 61 -11.15 -9.23 -17.28
N GLU A 62 -10.62 -10.42 -17.46
CA GLU A 62 -11.42 -11.64 -17.60
C GLU A 62 -11.53 -12.29 -16.21
N TYR A 63 -12.65 -12.03 -15.55
CA TYR A 63 -12.92 -12.59 -14.21
C TYR A 63 -13.73 -13.88 -14.29
N LYS A 64 -13.28 -14.90 -13.55
CA LYS A 64 -13.98 -16.16 -13.31
C LYS A 64 -13.89 -16.50 -11.82
N GLU A 65 -15.04 -16.68 -11.19
CA GLU A 65 -15.15 -16.93 -9.75
C GLU A 65 -14.35 -18.16 -9.28
N ASN A 66 -14.32 -19.20 -10.10
CA ASN A 66 -13.61 -20.46 -9.77
C ASN A 66 -12.12 -20.47 -10.19
N ARG A 67 -11.50 -19.32 -10.33
CA ARG A 67 -10.07 -19.19 -10.65
C ARG A 67 -9.35 -18.36 -9.60
N ASP A 68 -8.27 -18.89 -9.08
CA ASP A 68 -7.37 -18.15 -8.17
C ASP A 68 -6.55 -17.09 -8.92
N ILE A 69 -6.19 -17.35 -10.17
CA ILE A 69 -5.38 -16.44 -11.00
C ILE A 69 -6.21 -15.97 -12.21
N GLN A 70 -6.51 -14.69 -12.23
CA GLN A 70 -7.32 -14.04 -13.26
C GLN A 70 -6.45 -13.58 -14.46
N LYS A 71 -7.07 -12.99 -15.48
CA LYS A 71 -6.36 -12.46 -16.66
C LYS A 71 -6.68 -10.99 -16.88
N ILE A 72 -5.65 -10.19 -17.13
CA ILE A 72 -5.79 -8.81 -17.61
C ILE A 72 -5.81 -8.87 -19.14
N ARG A 73 -6.82 -8.25 -19.75
CA ARG A 73 -6.92 -8.09 -21.21
C ARG A 73 -6.27 -6.80 -21.65
N GLU A 74 -6.57 -5.72 -20.94
CA GLU A 74 -6.02 -4.40 -21.18
C GLU A 74 -5.77 -3.70 -19.84
N ALA A 75 -4.72 -2.90 -19.77
CA ALA A 75 -4.44 -2.01 -18.67
C ALA A 75 -3.76 -0.73 -19.14
N SER A 76 -4.21 0.40 -18.60
CA SER A 76 -3.56 1.69 -18.79
C SER A 76 -3.31 2.35 -17.44
N LEU A 77 -2.20 3.08 -17.35
CA LEU A 77 -1.86 3.84 -16.15
C LEU A 77 -2.75 5.08 -16.09
N LEU A 78 -3.36 5.34 -14.94
CA LEU A 78 -4.10 6.57 -14.73
C LEU A 78 -3.16 7.77 -14.56
N PRO A 79 -3.58 8.99 -14.92
CA PRO A 79 -2.72 10.17 -15.00
C PRO A 79 -1.96 10.48 -13.70
N GLU A 80 -2.58 10.24 -12.55
CA GLU A 80 -2.03 10.50 -11.23
C GLU A 80 -0.76 9.69 -10.96
N SER A 81 -0.72 8.47 -11.49
CA SER A 81 0.42 7.55 -11.27
C SER A 81 1.67 7.91 -12.08
N TYR A 82 1.57 8.67 -13.17
CA TYR A 82 2.76 9.03 -13.97
C TYR A 82 3.80 9.83 -13.16
N LYS A 83 3.34 10.82 -12.37
CA LYS A 83 4.24 11.63 -11.53
C LYS A 83 4.88 10.85 -10.38
N VAL A 84 4.27 9.73 -9.99
CA VAL A 84 4.82 8.84 -8.97
C VAL A 84 5.91 7.96 -9.57
N VAL A 85 5.68 7.41 -10.75
CA VAL A 85 6.62 6.52 -11.44
C VAL A 85 7.94 7.25 -11.78
N ASP A 86 7.88 8.54 -12.08
CA ASP A 86 9.06 9.35 -12.45
C ASP A 86 9.92 9.80 -11.25
N SER A 87 9.48 9.54 -10.01
CA SER A 87 10.20 9.95 -8.79
C SER A 87 10.64 8.75 -7.96
N PRO A 88 11.96 8.51 -7.81
CA PRO A 88 12.46 7.39 -6.98
C PRO A 88 11.96 7.44 -5.53
N VAL A 89 11.91 8.61 -4.91
CA VAL A 89 11.45 8.76 -3.52
C VAL A 89 9.96 8.43 -3.40
N LYS A 90 9.13 8.92 -4.33
CA LYS A 90 7.70 8.58 -4.37
C LYS A 90 7.49 7.08 -4.61
N GLY A 91 8.31 6.49 -5.49
CA GLY A 91 8.30 5.05 -5.75
C GLY A 91 8.59 4.20 -4.50
N LEU A 92 9.54 4.63 -3.65
CA LEU A 92 9.84 3.94 -2.39
C LEU A 92 8.70 4.03 -1.37
N ILE A 93 8.02 5.18 -1.29
CA ILE A 93 6.82 5.32 -0.46
C ILE A 93 5.72 4.37 -0.97
N CYS A 94 5.49 4.33 -2.28
CA CYS A 94 4.53 3.42 -2.89
C CYS A 94 4.88 1.96 -2.66
N GLN A 95 6.16 1.59 -2.70
CA GLN A 95 6.65 0.25 -2.36
C GLN A 95 6.32 -0.11 -0.92
N PHE A 96 6.56 0.80 0.03
CA PHE A 96 6.23 0.60 1.44
C PHE A 96 4.73 0.39 1.65
N MET A 97 3.90 1.29 1.10
CA MET A 97 2.45 1.16 1.20
C MET A 97 1.93 -0.14 0.60
N ALA A 98 2.40 -0.48 -0.60
CA ALA A 98 2.01 -1.70 -1.30
C ALA A 98 2.38 -2.96 -0.49
N GLU A 99 3.55 -2.97 0.15
CA GLU A 99 3.97 -4.08 1.00
C GLU A 99 3.08 -4.22 2.24
N VAL A 100 2.76 -3.12 2.93
CA VAL A 100 1.85 -3.14 4.09
C VAL A 100 0.47 -3.65 3.67
N VAL A 101 -0.12 -3.06 2.62
CA VAL A 101 -1.45 -3.42 2.14
C VAL A 101 -1.52 -4.87 1.65
N SER A 102 -0.51 -5.34 0.90
CA SER A 102 -0.47 -6.73 0.40
C SER A 102 -0.51 -7.76 1.53
N LYS A 103 0.11 -7.44 2.68
CA LYS A 103 0.21 -8.34 3.85
C LYS A 103 -1.00 -8.27 4.79
N THR A 104 -1.80 -7.22 4.72
CA THR A 104 -2.91 -6.98 5.64
C THR A 104 -4.29 -7.18 5.02
N LEU A 105 -4.43 -7.01 3.70
CA LEU A 105 -5.70 -7.21 3.02
C LEU A 105 -5.96 -8.68 2.70
N GLU A 106 -7.17 -9.12 3.01
CA GLU A 106 -7.70 -10.41 2.59
C GLU A 106 -8.07 -10.42 1.09
N HIS A 107 -8.08 -11.63 0.50
CA HIS A 107 -8.52 -11.80 -0.89
C HIS A 107 -10.03 -11.62 -1.04
N ASN A 108 -10.44 -11.13 -2.21
CA ASN A 108 -11.85 -11.02 -2.64
C ASN A 108 -12.74 -10.13 -1.75
N ASN A 109 -12.16 -9.24 -0.97
CA ASN A 109 -12.91 -8.27 -0.16
C ASN A 109 -12.82 -6.88 -0.81
N ALA A 110 -13.85 -6.52 -1.58
CA ALA A 110 -13.96 -5.21 -2.21
C ALA A 110 -14.60 -4.21 -1.23
N ASP A 111 -14.00 -3.03 -1.13
CA ASP A 111 -14.48 -1.91 -0.33
C ASP A 111 -14.22 -0.61 -1.09
N ASP A 112 -15.28 0.08 -1.50
CA ASP A 112 -15.19 1.31 -2.27
C ASP A 112 -14.54 2.45 -1.46
N GLN A 113 -14.80 2.55 -0.16
CA GLN A 113 -14.24 3.60 0.69
C GLN A 113 -12.72 3.39 0.84
N LEU A 114 -12.29 2.15 1.03
CA LEU A 114 -10.88 1.81 1.08
C LEU A 114 -10.19 2.05 -0.27
N PHE A 115 -10.85 1.73 -1.39
CA PHE A 115 -10.32 1.99 -2.73
C PHE A 115 -10.14 3.50 -2.97
N ASP A 116 -11.13 4.31 -2.58
CA ASP A 116 -11.09 5.76 -2.69
C ASP A 116 -10.00 6.36 -1.78
N TYR A 117 -9.83 5.81 -0.58
CA TYR A 117 -8.72 6.19 0.30
C TYR A 117 -7.36 5.96 -0.36
N PHE A 118 -7.11 4.78 -0.91
CA PHE A 118 -5.85 4.50 -1.62
C PHE A 118 -5.65 5.39 -2.85
N THR A 119 -6.73 5.66 -3.59
CA THR A 119 -6.68 6.59 -4.72
C THR A 119 -6.30 8.00 -4.26
N SER A 120 -6.84 8.46 -3.13
CA SER A 120 -6.51 9.77 -2.55
C SER A 120 -5.03 9.86 -2.13
N LEU A 121 -4.46 8.76 -1.63
CA LEU A 121 -3.03 8.68 -1.30
C LEU A 121 -2.15 8.85 -2.54
N VAL A 122 -2.48 8.17 -3.65
CA VAL A 122 -1.74 8.32 -4.92
C VAL A 122 -1.80 9.77 -5.41
N ASN A 123 -2.97 10.41 -5.35
CA ASN A 123 -3.14 11.82 -5.69
C ASN A 123 -2.27 12.74 -4.81
N THR A 124 -2.28 12.51 -3.52
CA THR A 124 -1.50 13.29 -2.56
C THR A 124 0.00 13.13 -2.81
N ILE A 125 0.50 11.90 -2.98
CA ILE A 125 1.91 11.65 -3.32
C ILE A 125 2.27 12.33 -4.65
N SER A 126 1.40 12.24 -5.66
CA SER A 126 1.69 12.81 -6.99
C SER A 126 1.95 14.30 -6.95
N THR A 127 1.25 15.03 -6.07
CA THR A 127 1.28 16.50 -5.97
C THR A 127 2.15 17.04 -4.85
N SER A 128 2.44 16.24 -3.81
CA SER A 128 3.23 16.69 -2.65
C SER A 128 4.71 16.85 -2.98
N GLU A 129 5.31 17.92 -2.44
CA GLU A 129 6.75 18.13 -2.40
C GLU A 129 7.37 17.68 -1.07
N SER A 130 6.59 17.70 0.02
CA SER A 130 7.02 17.26 1.36
C SER A 130 6.44 15.90 1.70
N LEU A 131 7.30 14.89 1.71
CA LEU A 131 6.90 13.48 1.86
C LEU A 131 7.32 12.85 3.20
N GLY A 132 8.06 13.58 4.04
CA GLY A 132 8.65 13.02 5.26
C GLY A 132 7.65 12.49 6.29
N LYS A 133 6.43 13.02 6.31
CA LYS A 133 5.36 12.58 7.21
C LYS A 133 4.45 11.50 6.61
N PHE A 134 4.50 11.35 5.29
CA PHE A 134 3.53 10.57 4.54
C PHE A 134 3.40 9.09 4.97
N PRO A 135 4.49 8.34 5.24
CA PRO A 135 4.38 6.96 5.71
C PRO A 135 3.65 6.83 7.05
N LEU A 136 3.84 7.81 7.95
CA LEU A 136 3.14 7.85 9.23
C LEU A 136 1.64 8.13 9.04
N ASP A 137 1.31 9.15 8.25
CA ASP A 137 -0.09 9.52 7.97
C ASP A 137 -0.83 8.38 7.26
N PHE A 138 -0.14 7.66 6.36
CA PHE A 138 -0.67 6.45 5.73
C PHE A 138 -0.99 5.36 6.77
N LEU A 139 -0.06 5.02 7.66
CA LEU A 139 -0.29 3.97 8.65
C LEU A 139 -1.45 4.32 9.58
N LEU A 140 -1.52 5.56 10.07
CA LEU A 140 -2.60 6.00 10.94
C LEU A 140 -3.96 5.98 10.21
N GLY A 141 -4.02 6.51 8.99
CA GLY A 141 -5.24 6.51 8.21
C GLY A 141 -5.71 5.10 7.82
N TYR A 142 -4.78 4.23 7.42
CA TYR A 142 -5.11 2.86 7.04
C TYR A 142 -5.57 2.01 8.25
N ALA A 143 -5.04 2.25 9.45
CA ALA A 143 -5.47 1.60 10.68
C ALA A 143 -6.97 1.80 10.96
N GLN A 144 -7.56 2.94 10.55
CA GLN A 144 -9.00 3.19 10.67
C GLN A 144 -9.83 2.21 9.83
N TYR A 145 -9.41 1.97 8.58
CA TYR A 145 -10.09 1.02 7.69
C TYR A 145 -9.93 -0.44 8.13
N LEU A 146 -8.84 -0.75 8.83
CA LEU A 146 -8.61 -2.07 9.41
C LEU A 146 -9.34 -2.27 10.75
N GLY A 147 -9.96 -1.22 11.30
CA GLY A 147 -10.62 -1.28 12.61
C GLY A 147 -9.65 -1.42 13.79
N ILE A 148 -8.37 -1.08 13.60
CA ILE A 148 -7.32 -1.16 14.61
C ILE A 148 -6.70 0.21 14.92
N TYR A 149 -7.42 1.32 14.71
CA TYR A 149 -6.87 2.63 14.98
C TYR A 149 -6.44 2.73 16.46
N PRO A 150 -5.20 3.13 16.75
CA PRO A 150 -4.76 3.32 18.11
C PRO A 150 -5.49 4.53 18.72
N ASP A 151 -6.37 4.25 19.67
CA ASP A 151 -7.01 5.28 20.46
C ASP A 151 -6.04 5.86 21.51
N ASP A 152 -6.50 6.81 22.32
CA ASP A 152 -5.72 7.53 23.35
C ASP A 152 -5.13 6.65 24.47
N GLY A 153 -5.24 5.35 24.34
CA GLY A 153 -4.43 4.35 25.02
C GLY A 153 -4.93 3.89 26.39
N GLU A 154 -6.01 4.41 26.95
CA GLU A 154 -6.51 3.89 28.24
C GLU A 154 -7.12 2.49 28.10
N SER A 155 -7.70 2.16 26.96
CA SER A 155 -8.26 0.84 26.65
C SER A 155 -7.32 -0.06 25.85
N ASN A 156 -6.32 0.48 25.17
CA ASN A 156 -5.45 -0.25 24.24
C ASN A 156 -4.31 -0.98 24.97
N GLU A 157 -4.39 -2.32 25.02
CA GLU A 157 -3.41 -3.14 25.73
C GLU A 157 -1.99 -3.05 25.16
N PHE A 158 -1.85 -2.96 23.84
CA PHE A 158 -0.53 -2.79 23.22
C PHE A 158 0.13 -1.49 23.69
N ILE A 159 -0.61 -0.38 23.70
CA ILE A 159 -0.10 0.91 24.15
C ILE A 159 0.27 0.86 25.63
N LYS A 160 -0.49 0.14 26.47
CA LYS A 160 -0.16 -0.06 27.88
C LYS A 160 1.20 -0.74 28.09
N MET A 161 1.58 -1.65 27.23
CA MET A 161 2.86 -2.39 27.29
C MET A 161 4.07 -1.56 26.84
N LEU A 162 3.88 -0.44 26.18
CA LEU A 162 4.96 0.40 25.69
C LEU A 162 5.70 1.10 26.86
N SER A 163 6.98 1.41 26.65
CA SER A 163 7.73 2.30 27.55
C SER A 163 7.09 3.69 27.63
N ALA A 164 7.36 4.45 28.68
CA ALA A 164 6.85 5.81 28.82
C ALA A 164 7.28 6.72 27.64
N GLU A 165 8.51 6.53 27.14
CA GLU A 165 9.03 7.26 26.00
C GLU A 165 8.28 6.91 24.70
N ASP A 166 8.03 5.60 24.44
CA ASP A 166 7.31 5.14 23.26
C ASP A 166 5.85 5.58 23.28
N LYS A 167 5.20 5.55 24.46
CA LYS A 167 3.86 6.12 24.64
C LYS A 167 3.82 7.61 24.30
N GLY A 168 4.76 8.38 24.82
CA GLY A 168 4.82 9.82 24.52
C GLY A 168 4.92 10.11 23.04
N VAL A 169 5.75 9.36 22.31
CA VAL A 169 5.93 9.58 20.86
C VAL A 169 4.69 9.18 20.07
N ILE A 170 4.00 8.08 20.41
CA ILE A 170 2.80 7.67 19.67
C ILE A 170 1.62 8.61 19.96
N LEU A 171 1.44 9.06 21.20
CA LEU A 171 0.39 10.02 21.56
C LEU A 171 0.57 11.35 20.84
N LEU A 172 1.80 11.88 20.75
CA LEU A 172 2.09 13.08 19.95
C LEU A 172 1.72 12.88 18.48
N ALA A 173 1.91 11.69 17.92
CA ALA A 173 1.53 11.38 16.54
C ALA A 173 0.00 11.35 16.37
N LEU A 174 -0.73 10.79 17.34
CA LEU A 174 -2.21 10.70 17.33
C LEU A 174 -2.87 12.06 17.47
N GLU A 175 -2.30 12.97 18.23
CA GLU A 175 -2.75 14.37 18.37
C GLU A 175 -2.61 15.18 17.06
N GLY A 176 -2.09 14.58 15.99
CA GLY A 176 -1.88 15.26 14.73
C GLY A 176 -0.74 16.29 14.78
N ASN A 177 0.10 16.22 15.81
CA ASN A 177 1.15 17.19 16.04
C ASN A 177 2.20 17.11 14.92
N SER A 178 2.21 18.13 14.06
CA SER A 178 3.15 18.28 12.95
C SER A 178 4.61 18.48 13.39
N ALA A 179 4.86 18.57 14.70
CA ALA A 179 6.16 18.90 15.29
C ALA A 179 7.08 17.68 15.51
N LEU A 180 6.68 16.46 15.12
CA LEU A 180 7.57 15.29 15.22
C LEU A 180 8.84 15.51 14.40
N ASN A 181 10.00 15.45 15.05
CA ASN A 181 11.27 15.46 14.35
C ASN A 181 11.51 14.12 13.59
N ARG A 182 12.56 14.08 12.79
CA ARG A 182 12.91 12.91 11.97
C ARG A 182 13.01 11.62 12.80
N LEU A 183 13.71 11.67 13.93
CA LEU A 183 13.92 10.50 14.80
C LEU A 183 12.61 10.00 15.42
N GLN A 184 11.77 10.93 15.88
CA GLN A 184 10.46 10.61 16.43
C GLN A 184 9.54 9.97 15.39
N ARG A 185 9.49 10.49 14.16
CA ARG A 185 8.71 9.87 13.06
C ARG A 185 9.16 8.45 12.77
N ARG A 186 10.48 8.22 12.65
CA ARG A 186 11.06 6.88 12.47
C ARG A 186 10.62 5.93 13.58
N LYS A 187 10.73 6.38 14.83
CA LYS A 187 10.34 5.60 16.00
C LYS A 187 8.84 5.29 15.99
N THR A 188 7.99 6.27 15.68
CA THR A 188 6.53 6.07 15.60
C THR A 188 6.15 5.07 14.51
N ILE A 189 6.74 5.15 13.31
CA ILE A 189 6.51 4.19 12.22
C ILE A 189 6.87 2.77 12.69
N SER A 190 8.01 2.59 13.35
CA SER A 190 8.42 1.28 13.89
C SER A 190 7.45 0.74 14.94
N ILE A 191 6.95 1.60 15.83
CA ILE A 191 5.94 1.23 16.85
C ILE A 191 4.62 0.83 16.17
N LEU A 192 4.15 1.63 15.21
CA LEU A 192 2.91 1.33 14.47
C LEU A 192 2.99 0.02 13.70
N LEU A 193 4.12 -0.33 13.10
CA LEU A 193 4.26 -1.62 12.43
C LEU A 193 4.21 -2.79 13.41
N LYS A 194 4.80 -2.66 14.62
CA LYS A 194 4.64 -3.66 15.69
C LYS A 194 3.19 -3.73 16.19
N TYR A 195 2.51 -2.60 16.23
CA TYR A 195 1.08 -2.51 16.56
C TYR A 195 0.24 -3.28 15.54
N TYR A 196 0.50 -3.09 14.25
CA TYR A 196 -0.15 -3.86 13.19
C TYR A 196 0.11 -5.37 13.33
N GLN A 197 1.35 -5.78 13.61
CA GLN A 197 1.70 -7.18 13.84
C GLN A 197 0.98 -7.78 15.05
N TYR A 198 0.75 -7.00 16.10
CA TYR A 198 0.03 -7.44 17.29
C TYR A 198 -1.44 -7.78 16.98
N PHE A 199 -2.12 -6.94 16.19
CA PHE A 199 -3.53 -7.14 15.82
C PHE A 199 -3.73 -8.01 14.59
N LEU A 200 -2.74 -8.10 13.71
CA LEU A 200 -2.77 -8.83 12.45
C LEU A 200 -1.63 -9.86 12.40
N PRO A 201 -1.80 -11.02 13.01
CA PRO A 201 -0.71 -12.04 13.10
C PRO A 201 -0.20 -12.53 11.75
N SER A 202 -0.99 -12.38 10.67
CA SER A 202 -0.57 -12.68 9.29
C SER A 202 0.46 -11.69 8.74
N MET A 203 0.61 -10.52 9.36
CA MET A 203 1.56 -9.50 8.93
C MET A 203 2.99 -9.88 9.33
N SER A 204 3.80 -10.23 8.35
CA SER A 204 5.25 -10.44 8.54
C SER A 204 6.01 -9.12 8.50
N ASP A 205 7.33 -9.17 8.79
CA ASP A 205 8.20 -7.99 8.73
C ASP A 205 8.14 -7.25 7.39
N ILE A 206 8.13 -5.92 7.46
CA ILE A 206 8.12 -5.03 6.31
C ILE A 206 9.56 -4.79 5.84
N LYS A 207 9.92 -5.33 4.68
CA LYS A 207 11.27 -5.25 4.12
C LYS A 207 11.68 -3.85 3.69
N SER A 208 10.70 -3.04 3.27
CA SER A 208 10.93 -1.65 2.84
C SER A 208 11.09 -0.67 4.02
N LEU A 209 10.91 -1.12 5.27
CA LEU A 209 10.98 -0.25 6.46
C LEU A 209 12.32 0.46 6.59
N ASP A 210 13.43 -0.26 6.49
CA ASP A 210 14.77 0.32 6.67
C ASP A 210 15.02 1.40 5.62
N VAL A 211 14.70 1.11 4.35
CA VAL A 211 14.89 2.05 3.24
C VAL A 211 14.04 3.31 3.42
N ILE A 212 12.76 3.15 3.80
CA ILE A 212 11.86 4.29 3.96
C ILE A 212 12.25 5.16 5.15
N THR A 213 12.70 4.55 6.24
CA THR A 213 13.15 5.28 7.43
C THR A 213 14.49 5.98 7.22
N ASP A 214 15.37 5.46 6.37
CA ASP A 214 16.65 6.10 6.04
C ASP A 214 16.48 7.31 5.12
N ILE A 215 15.47 7.30 4.27
CA ILE A 215 15.23 8.37 3.28
C ILE A 215 14.32 9.47 3.84
N LEU A 216 13.26 9.11 4.53
CA LEU A 216 12.19 10.01 4.97
C LEU A 216 12.12 10.18 6.49
N GLY A 217 12.78 9.30 7.21
CA GLY A 217 12.77 9.29 8.69
C GLY A 217 13.50 10.48 9.30
#